data_3295603f37b9cac4237ca5a0e111074b
#
_entry.id   3295603f37b9cac4237ca5a0e111074b
#
_cell.length_a   1.000
_cell.length_b   1.000
_cell.length_c   1.000
_cell.angle_alpha   90.00
_cell.angle_beta   90.00
_cell.angle_gamma   90.00
#
_symmetry.space_group_name_H-M   'P 1'
#
loop_
_entity.id
_entity.type
_entity.pdbx_description
1 polymer ?
#
loop_
_entity_poly.entity_id
_entity_poly.type
_entity_poly.pdbx_seq_one_letter_code
_entity_poly.pdbx_strand_id
1 'polypeptide(L)'
;MRKKIALGAIVAVSALTLAACSSTTETPTSSAPVETTGSGAELVIWVDANRYPAVEAAAATFESETGATVTLVEKNFEDLRADFIAQVPSGDGPDITIGAHDWLGALVTAGVVAPVDLGDKVSEFESVALEAFTYDGQLYGLPYALEAIALIQNVDLVGTEAPSSFDDMIARGVASGAEMPFVINVNGTTGDGYTSYPFQTSFGAPVFVQDESGSYTSEVGMGGPEGLAFANWLGANGQAGTGYFSTDVNYDINTALFSEGKAAYTVQGPWAIAAFQEAGINVAVNPVPSAGGEFAAPFVGVQGFYVSSQSANGLLANEFLTTYIATEEAQLALYEADPRIPAYTAVADQVSDDPIVAGFIASAQGGVPMPSIPEMGSVWDFWNAAEASIIGGADPEATWSKMITDLQASLDG
;
A
#
# COMPACT_ATOMS: atom_id res chain seq x y z
N MET A 1 28.33 15.15 63.05
CA MET A 1 29.76 14.80 63.21
C MET A 1 30.38 14.85 61.84
N ARG A 2 30.96 15.90 61.47
CA ARG A 2 32.33 16.34 61.26
C ARG A 2 33.28 15.15 60.88
N LYS A 3 33.81 15.18 59.63
CA LYS A 3 35.22 15.40 59.37
C LYS A 3 35.49 15.60 57.89
N LYS A 4 36.20 16.69 57.64
CA LYS A 4 36.88 17.19 56.45
C LYS A 4 38.23 16.49 56.24
N ILE A 5 38.84 16.79 55.11
CA ILE A 5 40.32 16.93 54.83
C ILE A 5 40.59 16.22 53.49
N ALA A 6 41.21 16.76 52.47
CA ALA A 6 41.93 17.91 51.96
C ALA A 6 42.85 17.44 50.83
N LEU A 7 42.88 18.15 49.76
CA LEU A 7 43.98 18.77 49.01
C LEU A 7 45.23 17.97 48.63
N GLY A 8 45.60 18.01 47.34
CA GLY A 8 46.93 17.67 46.83
C GLY A 8 47.04 18.06 45.35
N ALA A 9 47.47 19.29 45.06
CA ALA A 9 47.89 19.79 43.77
C ALA A 9 49.35 19.47 43.52
N ILE A 10 49.73 19.03 42.30
CA ILE A 10 51.10 19.13 41.82
C ILE A 10 51.08 19.63 40.36
N VAL A 11 51.73 20.81 40.21
CA VAL A 11 52.08 21.51 38.95
C VAL A 11 53.45 20.96 38.49
N ALA A 12 53.61 20.72 37.23
CA ALA A 12 54.95 20.69 36.59
C ALA A 12 54.86 21.26 35.20
N VAL A 13 55.67 22.31 35.00
CA VAL A 13 55.90 23.18 33.85
C VAL A 13 57.15 22.67 33.10
N SER A 14 57.24 23.05 31.82
CA SER A 14 58.42 23.17 30.94
C SER A 14 58.44 22.15 29.77
N ALA A 15 58.84 22.44 28.57
CA ALA A 15 59.48 23.62 27.91
C ALA A 15 59.24 23.59 26.39
N LEU A 16 59.21 24.77 25.79
CA LEU A 16 59.26 24.99 24.35
C LEU A 16 60.65 24.65 23.76
N THR A 17 60.66 24.09 22.54
CA THR A 17 61.74 24.35 21.58
C THR A 17 61.18 24.57 20.19
N LEU A 18 61.35 25.76 19.65
CA LEU A 18 61.22 26.11 18.24
C LEU A 18 62.45 25.62 17.46
N ALA A 19 62.22 25.02 16.30
CA ALA A 19 63.18 25.02 15.21
C ALA A 19 62.43 25.18 13.90
N ALA A 20 62.81 26.15 13.12
CA ALA A 20 62.24 26.59 11.86
C ALA A 20 62.99 26.02 10.64
N CYS A 21 62.27 26.01 9.50
CA CYS A 21 62.71 26.03 8.10
C CYS A 21 63.17 24.73 7.44
N SER A 22 62.40 24.20 6.46
CA SER A 22 62.66 24.52 5.05
C SER A 22 61.65 23.83 4.13
N SER A 23 61.28 24.53 3.09
CA SER A 23 60.35 24.25 2.01
C SER A 23 60.75 23.03 1.15
N THR A 24 59.78 22.15 0.87
CA THR A 24 59.62 21.50 -0.44
C THR A 24 58.16 21.14 -0.64
N THR A 25 57.61 21.61 -1.74
CA THR A 25 56.26 21.37 -2.22
C THR A 25 56.19 19.96 -2.79
N GLU A 26 55.47 19.05 -2.10
CA GLU A 26 54.91 17.83 -2.72
C GLU A 26 53.48 17.70 -2.24
N THR A 27 52.56 17.70 -3.18
CA THR A 27 51.14 17.43 -2.99
C THR A 27 50.95 15.95 -2.72
N PRO A 28 50.50 15.52 -1.55
CA PRO A 28 50.02 14.15 -1.40
C PRO A 28 48.54 14.14 -1.82
N THR A 29 48.26 13.50 -2.94
CA THR A 29 46.95 12.96 -3.24
C THR A 29 46.70 11.82 -2.23
N SER A 30 46.15 12.16 -1.09
CA SER A 30 45.61 11.18 -0.15
C SER A 30 44.21 10.86 -0.60
N SER A 31 44.10 9.80 -1.41
CA SER A 31 42.83 9.04 -1.47
C SER A 31 42.71 8.37 -0.12
N ALA A 32 41.90 8.92 0.76
CA ALA A 32 41.42 8.19 1.92
C ALA A 32 40.66 6.95 1.39
N PRO A 33 40.86 5.76 1.97
CA PRO A 33 40.00 4.62 1.67
C PRO A 33 38.56 5.04 2.03
N VAL A 34 37.63 4.88 1.10
CA VAL A 34 36.22 4.86 1.41
C VAL A 34 36.07 3.68 2.36
N GLU A 35 35.84 3.94 3.64
CA GLU A 35 35.45 2.90 4.57
C GLU A 35 34.12 2.36 4.04
N THR A 36 34.11 1.09 3.61
CA THR A 36 32.89 0.34 3.33
C THR A 36 32.11 0.22 4.64
N THR A 37 31.06 1.00 4.78
CA THR A 37 30.24 1.14 5.99
C THR A 37 29.41 -0.11 6.30
N GLY A 38 29.53 -1.22 5.56
CA GLY A 38 28.63 -2.37 5.63
C GLY A 38 29.16 -3.62 6.35
N SER A 39 30.47 -3.77 6.56
CA SER A 39 31.01 -5.02 7.13
C SER A 39 30.58 -5.23 8.57
N GLY A 40 29.66 -6.23 8.77
CA GLY A 40 29.15 -6.65 10.07
C GLY A 40 27.89 -5.93 10.55
N ALA A 41 27.28 -5.07 9.72
CA ALA A 41 25.95 -4.50 9.96
C ALA A 41 24.86 -5.48 9.51
N GLU A 42 23.71 -5.45 10.17
CA GLU A 42 22.56 -6.30 9.86
C GLU A 42 21.33 -5.40 9.57
N LEU A 43 20.59 -5.71 8.50
CA LEU A 43 19.29 -5.13 8.23
C LEU A 43 18.20 -6.18 8.44
N VAL A 44 17.16 -5.81 9.16
CA VAL A 44 15.93 -6.61 9.29
C VAL A 44 14.86 -5.99 8.41
N ILE A 45 14.29 -6.76 7.49
CA ILE A 45 13.26 -6.30 6.56
C ILE A 45 12.00 -7.14 6.73
N TRP A 46 10.87 -6.48 6.97
CA TRP A 46 9.56 -7.13 6.98
C TRP A 46 8.94 -7.07 5.58
N VAL A 47 8.57 -8.22 5.08
CA VAL A 47 8.03 -8.40 3.72
C VAL A 47 6.94 -9.47 3.74
N ASP A 48 5.99 -9.41 2.83
CA ASP A 48 5.00 -10.46 2.66
C ASP A 48 5.46 -11.53 1.64
N ALA A 49 4.70 -12.62 1.57
CA ALA A 49 5.03 -13.76 0.73
C ALA A 49 5.14 -13.40 -0.77
N ASN A 50 4.33 -12.43 -1.26
CA ASN A 50 4.32 -12.08 -2.68
C ASN A 50 5.62 -11.37 -3.10
N ARG A 51 6.12 -10.43 -2.26
CA ARG A 51 7.32 -9.64 -2.56
C ARG A 51 8.60 -10.28 -2.08
N TYR A 52 8.49 -11.30 -1.22
CA TYR A 52 9.65 -11.98 -0.63
C TYR A 52 10.73 -12.38 -1.66
N PRO A 53 10.40 -13.06 -2.79
CA PRO A 53 11.42 -13.50 -3.72
C PRO A 53 12.21 -12.36 -4.37
N ALA A 54 11.56 -11.25 -4.70
CA ALA A 54 12.21 -10.10 -5.33
C ALA A 54 13.12 -9.37 -4.32
N VAL A 55 12.65 -9.19 -3.08
CA VAL A 55 13.46 -8.55 -2.02
C VAL A 55 14.65 -9.44 -1.62
N GLU A 56 14.48 -10.77 -1.60
CA GLU A 56 15.55 -11.73 -1.36
C GLU A 56 16.66 -11.64 -2.41
N ALA A 57 16.31 -11.50 -3.69
CA ALA A 57 17.27 -11.33 -4.78
C ALA A 57 18.09 -10.03 -4.62
N ALA A 58 17.44 -8.91 -4.31
CA ALA A 58 18.11 -7.65 -4.05
C ALA A 58 18.99 -7.71 -2.79
N ALA A 59 18.51 -8.37 -1.74
CA ALA A 59 19.26 -8.60 -0.50
C ALA A 59 20.55 -9.41 -0.74
N ALA A 60 20.48 -10.47 -1.55
CA ALA A 60 21.66 -11.29 -1.87
C ALA A 60 22.75 -10.46 -2.61
N THR A 61 22.33 -9.57 -3.52
CA THR A 61 23.25 -8.66 -4.20
C THR A 61 23.90 -7.68 -3.22
N PHE A 62 23.08 -7.05 -2.38
CA PHE A 62 23.53 -6.14 -1.33
C PHE A 62 24.54 -6.79 -0.37
N GLU A 63 24.24 -7.99 0.15
CA GLU A 63 25.14 -8.75 1.04
C GLU A 63 26.48 -9.04 0.37
N SER A 64 26.44 -9.48 -0.91
CA SER A 64 27.63 -9.79 -1.69
C SER A 64 28.56 -8.59 -1.89
N GLU A 65 28.00 -7.40 -2.06
CA GLU A 65 28.77 -6.18 -2.37
C GLU A 65 29.23 -5.43 -1.13
N THR A 66 28.43 -5.42 -0.06
CA THR A 66 28.70 -4.63 1.14
C THR A 66 29.30 -5.44 2.28
N GLY A 67 29.07 -6.74 2.30
CA GLY A 67 29.41 -7.60 3.45
C GLY A 67 28.50 -7.40 4.67
N ALA A 68 27.40 -6.69 4.52
CA ALA A 68 26.32 -6.63 5.49
C ALA A 68 25.48 -7.92 5.44
N THR A 69 24.61 -8.14 6.42
CA THR A 69 23.65 -9.25 6.46
C THR A 69 22.23 -8.71 6.37
N VAL A 70 21.34 -9.39 5.65
CA VAL A 70 19.92 -9.06 5.56
C VAL A 70 19.09 -10.21 6.11
N THR A 71 18.27 -9.92 7.11
CA THR A 71 17.30 -10.88 7.65
C THR A 71 15.91 -10.51 7.15
N LEU A 72 15.34 -11.33 6.26
CA LEU A 72 13.96 -11.17 5.81
C LEU A 72 13.01 -11.88 6.78
N VAL A 73 11.99 -11.16 7.22
CA VAL A 73 10.92 -11.69 8.08
C VAL A 73 9.61 -11.62 7.30
N GLU A 74 9.11 -12.80 6.92
CA GLU A 74 7.81 -12.90 6.26
C GLU A 74 6.67 -12.63 7.24
N LYS A 75 5.74 -11.76 6.85
CA LYS A 75 4.54 -11.40 7.61
C LYS A 75 3.32 -11.31 6.71
N ASN A 76 2.14 -11.46 7.29
CA ASN A 76 0.91 -11.12 6.60
C ASN A 76 0.84 -9.61 6.36
N PHE A 77 0.52 -9.22 5.13
CA PHE A 77 0.44 -7.80 4.76
C PHE A 77 -0.53 -7.00 5.65
N GLU A 78 -1.67 -7.59 5.98
CA GLU A 78 -2.72 -6.96 6.79
C GLU A 78 -2.26 -6.63 8.24
N ASP A 79 -1.30 -7.39 8.77
CA ASP A 79 -0.77 -7.21 10.12
C ASP A 79 0.39 -6.21 10.18
N LEU A 80 1.06 -5.94 9.04
CA LEU A 80 2.32 -5.17 8.98
C LEU A 80 2.19 -3.78 9.60
N ARG A 81 1.12 -3.02 9.29
CA ARG A 81 0.92 -1.66 9.82
C ARG A 81 0.83 -1.65 11.34
N ALA A 82 -0.02 -2.50 11.89
CA ALA A 82 -0.26 -2.56 13.34
C ALA A 82 1.00 -3.03 14.07
N ASP A 83 1.65 -4.06 13.56
CA ASP A 83 2.90 -4.58 14.10
C ASP A 83 4.03 -3.54 14.08
N PHE A 84 4.18 -2.81 12.96
CA PHE A 84 5.21 -1.79 12.81
C PHE A 84 5.01 -0.64 13.80
N ILE A 85 3.79 -0.12 13.93
CA ILE A 85 3.44 0.91 14.91
C ILE A 85 3.71 0.43 16.34
N ALA A 86 3.42 -0.82 16.66
CA ALA A 86 3.59 -1.37 18.01
C ALA A 86 5.04 -1.71 18.35
N GLN A 87 5.81 -2.26 17.38
CA GLN A 87 7.12 -2.86 17.66
C GLN A 87 8.30 -1.91 17.44
N VAL A 88 8.18 -0.91 16.55
CA VAL A 88 9.26 0.08 16.33
C VAL A 88 9.60 0.84 17.62
N PRO A 89 8.65 1.39 18.41
CA PRO A 89 8.98 2.11 19.62
C PRO A 89 9.61 1.24 20.72
N SER A 90 9.36 -0.08 20.71
CA SER A 90 9.97 -1.03 21.68
C SER A 90 11.38 -1.48 21.28
N GLY A 91 11.81 -1.19 20.06
CA GLY A 91 13.09 -1.64 19.51
C GLY A 91 13.06 -3.07 18.93
N ASP A 92 11.87 -3.68 18.83
CA ASP A 92 11.66 -5.01 18.25
C ASP A 92 11.20 -4.93 16.77
N GLY A 93 11.06 -3.72 16.22
CA GLY A 93 10.68 -3.47 14.83
C GLY A 93 11.83 -3.73 13.83
N PRO A 94 11.52 -3.73 12.53
CA PRO A 94 12.52 -3.90 11.47
C PRO A 94 13.26 -2.59 11.18
N ASP A 95 14.30 -2.65 10.34
CA ASP A 95 14.90 -1.46 9.73
C ASP A 95 14.07 -0.96 8.55
N ILE A 96 13.49 -1.88 7.78
CA ILE A 96 12.67 -1.60 6.60
C ILE A 96 11.38 -2.44 6.66
N THR A 97 10.26 -1.88 6.26
CA THR A 97 9.02 -2.64 6.00
C THR A 97 8.41 -2.25 4.67
N ILE A 98 7.75 -3.20 4.01
CA ILE A 98 6.82 -2.84 2.91
C ILE A 98 5.53 -2.27 3.50
N GLY A 99 4.80 -1.51 2.69
CA GLY A 99 3.50 -1.01 3.11
C GLY A 99 2.81 -0.14 2.08
N ALA A 100 1.53 0.11 2.32
CA ALA A 100 0.71 0.97 1.50
C ALA A 100 0.84 2.45 1.91
N HIS A 101 0.70 3.35 0.96
CA HIS A 101 0.88 4.79 1.18
C HIS A 101 -0.17 5.41 2.13
N ASP A 102 -1.39 4.85 2.18
CA ASP A 102 -2.45 5.32 3.09
C ASP A 102 -2.11 5.13 4.58
N TRP A 103 -1.09 4.31 4.88
CA TRP A 103 -0.57 4.17 6.25
C TRP A 103 0.25 5.38 6.68
N LEU A 104 0.76 6.18 5.73
CA LEU A 104 1.76 7.22 5.96
C LEU A 104 1.35 8.20 7.07
N GLY A 105 0.14 8.73 7.03
CA GLY A 105 -0.36 9.66 8.05
C GLY A 105 -0.31 9.07 9.46
N ALA A 106 -0.74 7.80 9.62
CA ALA A 106 -0.69 7.10 10.89
C ALA A 106 0.75 6.81 11.34
N LEU A 107 1.63 6.40 10.42
CA LEU A 107 3.03 6.08 10.71
C LEU A 107 3.83 7.34 11.12
N VAL A 108 3.61 8.47 10.43
CA VAL A 108 4.22 9.76 10.79
C VAL A 108 3.71 10.25 12.13
N THR A 109 2.39 10.18 12.38
CA THR A 109 1.78 10.54 13.67
C THR A 109 2.32 9.69 14.83
N ALA A 110 2.54 8.40 14.59
CA ALA A 110 3.16 7.50 15.57
C ALA A 110 4.68 7.73 15.72
N GLY A 111 5.30 8.50 14.83
CA GLY A 111 6.74 8.77 14.84
C GLY A 111 7.61 7.54 14.54
N VAL A 112 7.10 6.57 13.77
CA VAL A 112 7.77 5.29 13.52
C VAL A 112 8.51 5.21 12.19
N VAL A 113 8.31 6.18 11.28
CA VAL A 113 8.99 6.23 9.97
C VAL A 113 10.03 7.35 9.90
N ALA A 114 11.08 7.13 9.13
CA ALA A 114 12.10 8.11 8.78
C ALA A 114 11.94 8.57 7.33
N PRO A 115 12.32 9.81 6.99
CA PRO A 115 12.41 10.26 5.60
C PRO A 115 13.37 9.40 4.77
N VAL A 116 13.02 9.21 3.49
CA VAL A 116 13.83 8.52 2.49
C VAL A 116 14.37 9.55 1.50
N ASP A 117 15.67 9.47 1.20
CA ASP A 117 16.31 10.34 0.21
C ASP A 117 16.67 9.53 -1.04
N LEU A 118 15.96 9.76 -2.13
CA LEU A 118 16.21 9.11 -3.42
C LEU A 118 17.24 9.84 -4.30
N GLY A 119 17.66 11.05 -3.91
CA GLY A 119 18.57 11.85 -4.70
C GLY A 119 18.07 12.08 -6.13
N ASP A 120 18.95 11.86 -7.12
CA ASP A 120 18.64 12.05 -8.55
C ASP A 120 17.63 11.00 -9.09
N LYS A 121 17.41 9.88 -8.38
CA LYS A 121 16.50 8.82 -8.79
C LYS A 121 15.03 9.19 -8.69
N VAL A 122 14.67 10.28 -8.02
CA VAL A 122 13.30 10.81 -7.99
C VAL A 122 12.69 10.90 -9.41
N SER A 123 13.50 11.28 -10.42
CA SER A 123 13.04 11.40 -11.79
C SER A 123 12.77 10.08 -12.52
N GLU A 124 13.09 8.94 -11.91
CA GLU A 124 12.91 7.60 -12.47
C GLU A 124 11.55 6.99 -12.06
N PHE A 125 10.79 7.67 -11.19
CA PHE A 125 9.50 7.20 -10.68
C PHE A 125 8.33 8.08 -11.13
N GLU A 126 7.16 7.46 -11.25
CA GLU A 126 5.90 8.16 -11.52
C GLU A 126 5.62 9.19 -10.42
N SER A 127 5.28 10.44 -10.82
CA SER A 127 5.08 11.54 -9.87
C SER A 127 3.98 11.24 -8.84
N VAL A 128 2.87 10.63 -9.28
CA VAL A 128 1.76 10.25 -8.41
C VAL A 128 2.19 9.26 -7.32
N ALA A 129 3.15 8.38 -7.63
CA ALA A 129 3.67 7.42 -6.67
C ALA A 129 4.55 8.09 -5.60
N LEU A 130 5.35 9.07 -6.00
CA LEU A 130 6.16 9.88 -5.06
C LEU A 130 5.28 10.79 -4.19
N GLU A 131 4.27 11.42 -4.79
CA GLU A 131 3.31 12.26 -4.07
C GLU A 131 2.58 11.47 -2.98
N ALA A 132 2.20 10.23 -3.28
CA ALA A 132 1.53 9.34 -2.33
C ALA A 132 2.37 9.03 -1.07
N PHE A 133 3.69 8.98 -1.18
CA PHE A 133 4.62 8.78 -0.06
C PHE A 133 5.19 10.09 0.51
N THR A 134 4.66 11.24 0.08
CA THR A 134 5.10 12.56 0.56
C THR A 134 4.12 13.09 1.61
N TYR A 135 4.66 13.48 2.77
CA TYR A 135 3.91 14.10 3.87
C TYR A 135 4.65 15.36 4.34
N ASP A 136 3.96 16.50 4.45
CA ASP A 136 4.56 17.79 4.79
C ASP A 136 5.81 18.14 3.95
N GLY A 137 5.79 17.79 2.67
CA GLY A 137 6.87 18.07 1.73
C GLY A 137 8.12 17.17 1.87
N GLN A 138 8.05 16.12 2.69
CA GLN A 138 9.11 15.12 2.82
C GLN A 138 8.65 13.77 2.29
N LEU A 139 9.54 13.07 1.56
CA LEU A 139 9.32 11.71 1.09
C LEU A 139 9.66 10.72 2.22
N TYR A 140 8.75 9.81 2.53
CA TYR A 140 8.90 8.82 3.60
C TYR A 140 8.98 7.38 3.12
N GLY A 141 8.87 7.13 1.84
CA GLY A 141 8.96 5.77 1.31
C GLY A 141 9.49 5.74 -0.11
N LEU A 142 10.02 4.58 -0.50
CA LEU A 142 10.37 4.26 -1.88
C LEU A 142 9.18 3.55 -2.52
N PRO A 143 8.45 4.15 -3.48
CA PRO A 143 7.37 3.47 -4.16
C PRO A 143 7.91 2.38 -5.09
N TYR A 144 7.14 1.28 -5.28
CA TYR A 144 7.48 0.30 -6.30
C TYR A 144 6.30 -0.02 -7.23
N ALA A 145 5.05 0.14 -6.75
CA ALA A 145 3.88 -0.18 -7.55
C ALA A 145 2.69 0.71 -7.24
N LEU A 146 1.88 0.95 -8.28
CA LEU A 146 0.52 1.47 -8.15
C LEU A 146 -0.47 0.31 -8.28
N GLU A 147 -1.62 0.43 -7.63
CA GLU A 147 -2.67 -0.57 -7.71
C GLU A 147 -4.05 0.05 -7.68
N ALA A 148 -4.96 -0.63 -8.32
CA ALA A 148 -6.39 -0.39 -8.21
C ALA A 148 -7.09 -1.73 -8.36
N ILE A 149 -8.25 -1.87 -7.71
CA ILE A 149 -9.11 -3.04 -7.98
C ILE A 149 -9.86 -2.83 -9.29
N ALA A 150 -10.20 -3.95 -9.92
CA ALA A 150 -10.87 -3.97 -11.21
C ALA A 150 -11.89 -5.11 -11.27
N LEU A 151 -12.73 -5.10 -12.28
CA LEU A 151 -13.53 -6.26 -12.64
C LEU A 151 -12.64 -7.31 -13.31
N ILE A 152 -12.58 -8.50 -12.74
CA ILE A 152 -11.94 -9.66 -13.33
C ILE A 152 -13.02 -10.61 -13.81
N GLN A 153 -12.97 -10.99 -15.08
CA GLN A 153 -13.94 -11.88 -15.69
C GLN A 153 -13.31 -13.18 -16.17
N ASN A 154 -14.05 -14.28 -15.98
CA ASN A 154 -13.70 -15.58 -16.51
C ASN A 154 -14.09 -15.62 -18.00
N VAL A 155 -13.08 -15.46 -18.89
CA VAL A 155 -13.28 -15.37 -20.34
C VAL A 155 -13.98 -16.58 -20.92
N ASP A 156 -13.74 -17.77 -20.36
CA ASP A 156 -14.35 -19.01 -20.84
C ASP A 156 -15.87 -19.07 -20.57
N LEU A 157 -16.34 -18.26 -19.59
CA LEU A 157 -17.76 -18.18 -19.25
C LEU A 157 -18.46 -17.00 -19.96
N VAL A 158 -17.82 -15.82 -20.00
CA VAL A 158 -18.48 -14.58 -20.40
C VAL A 158 -17.79 -13.81 -21.54
N GLY A 159 -16.69 -14.34 -22.08
CA GLY A 159 -15.90 -13.67 -23.10
C GLY A 159 -15.05 -12.52 -22.57
N THR A 160 -14.53 -11.66 -23.47
CA THR A 160 -13.63 -10.54 -23.13
C THR A 160 -14.31 -9.19 -23.14
N GLU A 161 -15.56 -9.09 -23.60
CA GLU A 161 -16.27 -7.81 -23.68
C GLU A 161 -16.67 -7.32 -22.29
N ALA A 162 -16.25 -6.11 -21.94
CA ALA A 162 -16.60 -5.50 -20.67
C ALA A 162 -18.12 -5.28 -20.54
N PRO A 163 -18.73 -5.59 -19.38
CA PRO A 163 -20.14 -5.26 -19.14
C PRO A 163 -20.33 -3.75 -19.02
N SER A 164 -21.45 -3.25 -19.52
CA SER A 164 -21.77 -1.82 -19.56
C SER A 164 -22.30 -1.26 -18.23
N SER A 165 -22.78 -2.11 -17.33
CA SER A 165 -23.30 -1.75 -16.01
C SER A 165 -23.25 -2.98 -15.09
N PHE A 166 -23.48 -2.76 -13.78
CA PHE A 166 -23.65 -3.87 -12.82
C PHE A 166 -24.77 -4.83 -13.24
N ASP A 167 -25.93 -4.31 -13.67
CA ASP A 167 -27.04 -5.14 -14.10
C ASP A 167 -26.71 -5.97 -15.35
N ASP A 168 -25.97 -5.40 -16.32
CA ASP A 168 -25.48 -6.12 -17.50
C ASP A 168 -24.48 -7.22 -17.11
N MET A 169 -23.56 -6.93 -16.17
CA MET A 169 -22.64 -7.91 -15.62
C MET A 169 -23.38 -9.10 -15.02
N ILE A 170 -24.35 -8.83 -14.17
CA ILE A 170 -25.17 -9.89 -13.55
C ILE A 170 -25.96 -10.68 -14.60
N ALA A 171 -26.58 -9.99 -15.57
CA ALA A 171 -27.32 -10.66 -16.62
C ALA A 171 -26.45 -11.60 -17.48
N ARG A 172 -25.23 -11.18 -17.83
CA ARG A 172 -24.26 -12.01 -18.55
C ARG A 172 -23.78 -13.19 -17.70
N GLY A 173 -23.47 -12.95 -16.41
CA GLY A 173 -23.09 -14.00 -15.47
C GLY A 173 -24.16 -15.07 -15.32
N VAL A 174 -25.43 -14.69 -15.19
CA VAL A 174 -26.57 -15.63 -15.15
C VAL A 174 -26.70 -16.38 -16.49
N ALA A 175 -26.56 -15.69 -17.62
CA ALA A 175 -26.68 -16.30 -18.93
C ALA A 175 -25.54 -17.29 -19.25
N SER A 176 -24.38 -17.15 -18.64
CA SER A 176 -23.24 -18.06 -18.78
C SER A 176 -23.49 -19.44 -18.18
N GLY A 177 -24.45 -19.54 -17.24
CA GLY A 177 -24.71 -20.77 -16.48
C GLY A 177 -23.71 -21.04 -15.36
N ALA A 178 -22.88 -20.05 -15.00
CA ALA A 178 -21.99 -20.14 -13.84
C ALA A 178 -22.80 -20.38 -12.55
N GLU A 179 -22.21 -21.07 -11.59
CA GLU A 179 -22.82 -21.31 -10.27
C GLU A 179 -23.10 -19.98 -9.57
N MET A 180 -22.16 -19.02 -9.69
CA MET A 180 -22.28 -17.66 -9.21
C MET A 180 -22.10 -16.67 -10.37
N PRO A 181 -23.09 -15.82 -10.67
CA PRO A 181 -22.92 -14.81 -11.71
C PRO A 181 -21.84 -13.78 -11.34
N PHE A 182 -21.67 -13.54 -10.03
CA PHE A 182 -20.72 -12.60 -9.46
C PHE A 182 -20.35 -13.06 -8.04
N VAL A 183 -19.10 -12.89 -7.66
CA VAL A 183 -18.60 -13.10 -6.29
C VAL A 183 -17.73 -11.94 -5.89
N ILE A 184 -17.85 -11.49 -4.65
CA ILE A 184 -17.08 -10.38 -4.10
C ILE A 184 -16.74 -10.65 -2.64
N ASN A 185 -15.57 -10.23 -2.19
CA ASN A 185 -15.16 -10.26 -0.80
C ASN A 185 -16.00 -9.25 0.02
N VAL A 186 -16.53 -9.72 1.15
CA VAL A 186 -17.23 -8.90 2.16
C VAL A 186 -16.55 -8.98 3.52
N ASN A 187 -15.71 -10.02 3.71
CA ASN A 187 -14.95 -10.25 4.93
C ASN A 187 -15.78 -10.42 6.23
N GLY A 188 -16.86 -11.14 6.14
CA GLY A 188 -17.69 -11.48 7.30
C GLY A 188 -18.38 -10.28 7.92
N THR A 189 -18.36 -10.19 9.25
CA THR A 189 -18.92 -9.07 10.01
C THR A 189 -17.96 -7.88 10.13
N THR A 190 -16.70 -8.05 9.71
CA THR A 190 -15.71 -6.95 9.66
C THR A 190 -16.04 -6.00 8.53
N GLY A 191 -16.50 -6.51 7.39
CA GLY A 191 -16.79 -5.73 6.19
C GLY A 191 -15.53 -5.48 5.35
N ASP A 192 -15.75 -4.99 4.12
CA ASP A 192 -14.68 -4.62 3.18
C ASP A 192 -15.11 -3.48 2.27
N GLY A 193 -15.10 -2.27 2.82
CA GLY A 193 -15.40 -1.05 2.09
C GLY A 193 -14.42 -0.76 0.94
N TYR A 194 -13.17 -1.21 1.05
CA TYR A 194 -12.20 -1.07 -0.02
C TYR A 194 -12.65 -1.76 -1.31
N THR A 195 -13.09 -3.01 -1.21
CA THR A 195 -13.52 -3.80 -2.38
C THR A 195 -14.87 -3.32 -2.93
N SER A 196 -15.76 -2.79 -2.08
CA SER A 196 -17.07 -2.24 -2.50
C SER A 196 -16.99 -0.79 -2.99
N TYR A 197 -15.91 -0.07 -2.71
CA TYR A 197 -15.76 1.36 -2.98
C TYR A 197 -16.07 1.80 -4.42
N PRO A 198 -15.66 1.08 -5.49
CA PRO A 198 -16.01 1.48 -6.84
C PRO A 198 -17.53 1.54 -7.07
N PHE A 199 -18.29 0.64 -6.44
CA PHE A 199 -19.73 0.71 -6.51
C PHE A 199 -20.27 1.93 -5.76
N GLN A 200 -19.73 2.25 -4.58
CA GLN A 200 -20.11 3.43 -3.80
C GLN A 200 -19.87 4.73 -4.58
N THR A 201 -18.69 4.88 -5.20
CA THR A 201 -18.35 6.05 -6.00
C THR A 201 -19.24 6.19 -7.23
N SER A 202 -19.73 5.07 -7.78
CA SER A 202 -20.66 5.12 -8.91
C SER A 202 -22.00 5.77 -8.57
N PHE A 203 -22.33 5.95 -7.29
CA PHE A 203 -23.45 6.75 -6.78
C PHE A 203 -23.06 8.21 -6.47
N GLY A 204 -21.77 8.57 -6.56
CA GLY A 204 -21.29 9.91 -6.22
C GLY A 204 -20.97 10.11 -4.73
N ALA A 205 -20.69 9.05 -3.98
CA ALA A 205 -20.45 9.08 -2.53
C ALA A 205 -18.96 8.79 -2.19
N PRO A 206 -18.02 9.74 -2.33
CA PRO A 206 -16.61 9.55 -1.96
C PRO A 206 -16.46 9.44 -0.45
N VAL A 207 -15.34 8.87 0.03
CA VAL A 207 -15.09 8.77 1.47
C VAL A 207 -14.96 10.14 2.12
N PHE A 208 -14.10 10.99 1.57
CA PHE A 208 -13.91 12.37 2.00
C PHE A 208 -14.13 13.34 0.85
N VAL A 209 -14.53 14.56 1.19
CA VAL A 209 -14.61 15.67 0.23
C VAL A 209 -13.19 16.16 -0.09
N GLN A 210 -12.91 16.38 -1.37
CA GLN A 210 -11.71 17.06 -1.82
C GLN A 210 -11.96 18.55 -1.98
N ASP A 211 -10.98 19.38 -1.65
CA ASP A 211 -11.00 20.80 -1.89
C ASP A 211 -10.73 21.16 -3.38
N GLU A 212 -10.71 22.46 -3.70
CA GLU A 212 -10.47 22.94 -5.08
C GLU A 212 -9.06 22.57 -5.62
N SER A 213 -8.11 22.21 -4.74
CA SER A 213 -6.79 21.76 -5.13
C SER A 213 -6.70 20.23 -5.36
N GLY A 214 -7.76 19.48 -5.04
CA GLY A 214 -7.81 18.03 -5.06
C GLY A 214 -7.27 17.37 -3.78
N SER A 215 -6.96 18.18 -2.75
CA SER A 215 -6.52 17.65 -1.45
C SER A 215 -7.72 17.18 -0.62
N TYR A 216 -7.55 16.08 0.10
CA TYR A 216 -8.61 15.60 1.00
C TYR A 216 -8.80 16.52 2.21
N THR A 217 -10.07 16.80 2.52
CA THR A 217 -10.47 17.41 3.78
C THR A 217 -10.88 16.34 4.79
N SER A 218 -11.13 16.69 6.04
CA SER A 218 -11.72 15.79 7.04
C SER A 218 -13.25 15.71 6.97
N GLU A 219 -13.88 16.34 5.97
CA GLU A 219 -15.32 16.27 5.77
C GLU A 219 -15.71 14.94 5.12
N VAL A 220 -16.60 14.17 5.79
CA VAL A 220 -17.08 12.87 5.31
C VAL A 220 -17.98 13.05 4.08
N GLY A 221 -17.55 12.54 2.93
CA GLY A 221 -18.27 12.63 1.67
C GLY A 221 -19.30 11.53 1.43
N MET A 222 -19.34 10.50 2.29
CA MET A 222 -20.24 9.34 2.17
C MET A 222 -21.68 9.62 2.58
N GLY A 223 -21.99 10.85 3.03
CA GLY A 223 -23.34 11.25 3.45
C GLY A 223 -24.29 11.59 2.30
N GLY A 224 -25.43 12.22 2.67
CA GLY A 224 -26.36 12.76 1.69
C GLY A 224 -27.20 11.72 0.93
N PRO A 225 -27.92 12.18 -0.11
CA PRO A 225 -28.75 11.32 -0.94
C PRO A 225 -27.98 10.23 -1.68
N GLU A 226 -26.74 10.52 -2.09
CA GLU A 226 -25.85 9.66 -2.85
C GLU A 226 -25.41 8.46 -1.99
N GLY A 227 -24.98 8.70 -0.75
CA GLY A 227 -24.62 7.64 0.20
C GLY A 227 -25.80 6.78 0.60
N LEU A 228 -26.99 7.38 0.78
CA LEU A 228 -28.22 6.62 1.05
C LEU A 228 -28.65 5.79 -0.16
N ALA A 229 -28.47 6.30 -1.38
CA ALA A 229 -28.76 5.53 -2.59
C ALA A 229 -27.83 4.30 -2.70
N PHE A 230 -26.54 4.46 -2.42
CA PHE A 230 -25.60 3.34 -2.33
C PHE A 230 -26.01 2.34 -1.25
N ALA A 231 -26.31 2.80 -0.04
CA ALA A 231 -26.71 1.93 1.07
C ALA A 231 -27.94 1.08 0.73
N ASN A 232 -28.96 1.69 0.12
CA ASN A 232 -30.17 1.01 -0.33
C ASN A 232 -29.86 -0.02 -1.44
N TRP A 233 -28.99 0.33 -2.40
CA TRP A 233 -28.54 -0.60 -3.43
C TRP A 233 -27.78 -1.78 -2.84
N LEU A 234 -26.86 -1.53 -1.88
CA LEU A 234 -26.11 -2.56 -1.19
C LEU A 234 -27.03 -3.53 -0.43
N GLY A 235 -28.03 -3.00 0.29
CA GLY A 235 -29.02 -3.82 1.00
C GLY A 235 -29.89 -4.65 0.05
N ALA A 236 -30.27 -4.08 -1.10
CA ALA A 236 -31.02 -4.81 -2.13
C ALA A 236 -30.21 -5.96 -2.75
N ASN A 237 -28.87 -5.85 -2.78
CA ASN A 237 -27.97 -6.86 -3.31
C ASN A 237 -27.35 -7.75 -2.21
N GLY A 238 -27.60 -7.46 -0.93
CA GLY A 238 -27.17 -8.24 0.22
C GLY A 238 -27.96 -9.54 0.42
N GLN A 239 -27.68 -10.25 1.52
CA GLN A 239 -28.25 -11.58 1.84
C GLN A 239 -29.77 -11.58 1.98
N ALA A 240 -30.37 -10.48 2.40
CA ALA A 240 -31.83 -10.34 2.46
C ALA A 240 -32.50 -10.01 1.10
N GLY A 241 -31.71 -9.62 0.10
CA GLY A 241 -32.13 -9.27 -1.25
C GLY A 241 -31.75 -10.33 -2.29
N THR A 242 -30.94 -9.94 -3.28
CA THR A 242 -30.50 -10.84 -4.37
C THR A 242 -29.43 -11.85 -3.92
N GLY A 243 -28.68 -11.54 -2.85
CA GLY A 243 -27.61 -12.38 -2.32
C GLY A 243 -26.30 -12.31 -3.11
N TYR A 244 -26.09 -11.31 -3.98
CA TYR A 244 -24.82 -11.15 -4.69
C TYR A 244 -23.68 -10.72 -3.77
N PHE A 245 -24.01 -10.01 -2.69
CA PHE A 245 -23.10 -9.71 -1.58
C PHE A 245 -23.46 -10.57 -0.38
N SER A 246 -22.47 -11.29 0.16
CA SER A 246 -22.66 -12.17 1.30
C SER A 246 -21.54 -12.05 2.31
N THR A 247 -21.90 -11.89 3.59
CA THR A 247 -20.95 -11.92 4.71
C THR A 247 -20.25 -13.28 4.87
N ASP A 248 -20.73 -14.32 4.21
CA ASP A 248 -20.09 -15.65 4.21
C ASP A 248 -18.86 -15.71 3.29
N VAL A 249 -18.64 -14.68 2.44
CA VAL A 249 -17.53 -14.63 1.49
C VAL A 249 -16.43 -13.72 2.01
N ASN A 250 -15.31 -14.32 2.39
CA ASN A 250 -14.05 -13.62 2.65
C ASN A 250 -13.11 -13.70 1.43
N TYR A 251 -11.93 -13.13 1.54
CA TYR A 251 -10.94 -13.11 0.47
C TYR A 251 -10.59 -14.50 -0.06
N ASP A 252 -10.32 -15.47 0.85
CA ASP A 252 -9.94 -16.83 0.48
C ASP A 252 -11.08 -17.56 -0.25
N ILE A 253 -12.31 -17.42 0.25
CA ILE A 253 -13.50 -18.01 -0.36
C ILE A 253 -13.76 -17.39 -1.74
N ASN A 254 -13.66 -16.06 -1.87
CA ASN A 254 -13.79 -15.37 -3.15
C ASN A 254 -12.77 -15.90 -4.17
N THR A 255 -11.49 -15.93 -3.78
CA THR A 255 -10.40 -16.42 -4.64
C THR A 255 -10.60 -17.88 -5.02
N ALA A 256 -11.00 -18.74 -4.07
CA ALA A 256 -11.27 -20.15 -4.33
C ALA A 256 -12.44 -20.35 -5.32
N LEU A 257 -13.56 -19.68 -5.12
CA LEU A 257 -14.74 -19.79 -5.98
C LEU A 257 -14.45 -19.37 -7.42
N PHE A 258 -13.66 -18.29 -7.60
CA PHE A 258 -13.26 -17.85 -8.93
C PHE A 258 -12.23 -18.79 -9.55
N SER A 259 -11.21 -19.24 -8.81
CA SER A 259 -10.18 -20.20 -9.27
C SER A 259 -10.76 -21.57 -9.63
N GLU A 260 -11.85 -21.98 -8.99
CA GLU A 260 -12.58 -23.21 -9.32
C GLU A 260 -13.49 -23.08 -10.57
N GLY A 261 -13.54 -21.89 -11.20
CA GLY A 261 -14.38 -21.61 -12.37
C GLY A 261 -15.88 -21.54 -12.05
N LYS A 262 -16.25 -21.40 -10.78
CA LYS A 262 -17.64 -21.35 -10.31
C LYS A 262 -18.28 -19.97 -10.49
N ALA A 263 -17.46 -18.91 -10.50
CA ALA A 263 -17.92 -17.54 -10.65
C ALA A 263 -17.58 -16.98 -12.03
N ALA A 264 -18.51 -16.21 -12.61
CA ALA A 264 -18.32 -15.55 -13.90
C ALA A 264 -17.49 -14.27 -13.77
N TYR A 265 -17.70 -13.52 -12.68
CA TYR A 265 -17.06 -12.25 -12.38
C TYR A 265 -16.65 -12.15 -10.93
N THR A 266 -15.55 -11.42 -10.69
CA THR A 266 -15.15 -10.94 -9.34
C THR A 266 -14.58 -9.53 -9.43
N VAL A 267 -14.58 -8.80 -8.31
CA VAL A 267 -13.80 -7.57 -8.14
C VAL A 267 -12.63 -7.88 -7.23
N GLN A 268 -11.41 -7.70 -7.76
CA GLN A 268 -10.15 -7.99 -7.08
C GLN A 268 -9.04 -7.09 -7.60
N GLY A 269 -7.93 -7.05 -6.90
CA GLY A 269 -6.72 -6.39 -7.35
C GLY A 269 -5.77 -7.30 -8.12
N PRO A 270 -4.64 -6.75 -8.60
CA PRO A 270 -3.64 -7.49 -9.37
C PRO A 270 -3.04 -8.68 -8.60
N TRP A 271 -3.01 -8.62 -7.28
CA TRP A 271 -2.52 -9.70 -6.40
C TRP A 271 -3.26 -11.05 -6.56
N ALA A 272 -4.48 -11.05 -7.11
CA ALA A 272 -5.26 -12.27 -7.31
C ALA A 272 -4.99 -12.96 -8.65
N ILE A 273 -4.38 -12.26 -9.62
CA ILE A 273 -4.22 -12.72 -11.00
C ILE A 273 -3.39 -14.01 -11.08
N ALA A 274 -2.26 -14.06 -10.36
CA ALA A 274 -1.39 -15.23 -10.37
C ALA A 274 -2.14 -16.50 -9.95
N ALA A 275 -2.92 -16.45 -8.87
CA ALA A 275 -3.70 -17.59 -8.38
C ALA A 275 -4.76 -18.06 -9.40
N PHE A 276 -5.41 -17.13 -10.10
CA PHE A 276 -6.39 -17.45 -11.14
C PHE A 276 -5.73 -18.11 -12.36
N GLN A 277 -4.60 -17.58 -12.80
CA GLN A 277 -3.84 -18.14 -13.93
C GLN A 277 -3.25 -19.52 -13.61
N GLU A 278 -2.71 -19.72 -12.41
CA GLU A 278 -2.23 -21.02 -11.92
C GLU A 278 -3.33 -22.07 -11.85
N ALA A 279 -4.56 -21.65 -11.51
CA ALA A 279 -5.75 -22.51 -11.55
C ALA A 279 -6.23 -22.79 -12.99
N GLY A 280 -5.63 -22.17 -14.01
CA GLY A 280 -5.98 -22.36 -15.42
C GLY A 280 -7.17 -21.51 -15.87
N ILE A 281 -7.57 -20.50 -15.13
CA ILE A 281 -8.63 -19.57 -15.51
C ILE A 281 -8.09 -18.56 -16.53
N ASN A 282 -8.76 -18.46 -17.67
CA ASN A 282 -8.49 -17.42 -18.66
C ASN A 282 -9.20 -16.12 -18.24
N VAL A 283 -8.42 -15.10 -17.83
CA VAL A 283 -8.96 -13.87 -17.27
C VAL A 283 -8.86 -12.69 -18.23
N ALA A 284 -9.84 -11.78 -18.14
CA ALA A 284 -9.72 -10.43 -18.67
C ALA A 284 -10.02 -9.43 -17.55
N VAL A 285 -9.34 -8.29 -17.58
CA VAL A 285 -9.43 -7.22 -16.58
C VAL A 285 -10.06 -5.98 -17.22
N ASN A 286 -11.06 -5.42 -16.58
CA ASN A 286 -11.79 -4.25 -17.05
C ASN A 286 -12.13 -3.32 -15.88
N PRO A 287 -12.44 -2.04 -16.10
CA PRO A 287 -13.01 -1.19 -15.07
C PRO A 287 -14.26 -1.81 -14.44
N VAL A 288 -14.46 -1.56 -13.15
CA VAL A 288 -15.67 -1.99 -12.44
C VAL A 288 -16.89 -1.31 -13.09
N PRO A 289 -17.95 -2.06 -13.46
CA PRO A 289 -19.11 -1.46 -14.09
C PRO A 289 -19.94 -0.65 -13.09
N SER A 290 -20.44 0.49 -13.56
CA SER A 290 -21.26 1.38 -12.73
C SER A 290 -22.54 0.71 -12.25
N ALA A 291 -22.89 0.96 -10.98
CA ALA A 291 -24.17 0.61 -10.37
C ALA A 291 -25.08 1.85 -10.18
N GLY A 292 -24.50 3.01 -9.92
CA GLY A 292 -25.22 4.25 -9.62
C GLY A 292 -25.37 5.21 -10.80
N GLY A 293 -24.60 5.01 -11.87
CA GLY A 293 -24.65 5.84 -13.08
C GLY A 293 -23.39 6.68 -13.32
N GLU A 294 -22.62 7.01 -12.29
CA GLU A 294 -21.32 7.64 -12.42
C GLU A 294 -20.21 6.60 -12.67
N PHE A 295 -19.00 7.05 -12.98
CA PHE A 295 -17.85 6.13 -13.09
C PHE A 295 -17.59 5.44 -11.75
N ALA A 296 -17.38 4.12 -11.79
CA ALA A 296 -17.06 3.33 -10.60
C ALA A 296 -15.56 3.46 -10.28
N ALA A 297 -15.20 4.57 -9.64
CA ALA A 297 -13.84 4.95 -9.33
C ALA A 297 -13.28 4.14 -8.15
N PRO A 298 -12.30 3.26 -8.35
CA PRO A 298 -11.61 2.61 -7.24
C PRO A 298 -10.68 3.57 -6.52
N PHE A 299 -10.22 3.19 -5.33
CA PHE A 299 -9.00 3.80 -4.81
C PHE A 299 -7.81 3.41 -5.67
N VAL A 300 -6.93 4.37 -5.89
CA VAL A 300 -5.58 4.12 -6.40
C VAL A 300 -4.66 4.02 -5.20
N GLY A 301 -4.12 2.83 -4.98
CA GLY A 301 -3.12 2.55 -3.97
C GLY A 301 -1.71 2.73 -4.52
N VAL A 302 -0.77 3.01 -3.65
CA VAL A 302 0.66 2.94 -3.97
C VAL A 302 1.34 2.09 -2.91
N GLN A 303 2.11 1.13 -3.34
CA GLN A 303 2.89 0.26 -2.48
C GLN A 303 4.34 0.68 -2.49
N GLY A 304 5.00 0.59 -1.34
CA GLY A 304 6.39 1.01 -1.21
C GLY A 304 7.09 0.42 0.00
N PHE A 305 8.27 0.93 0.24
CA PHE A 305 9.13 0.55 1.36
C PHE A 305 9.29 1.74 2.30
N TYR A 306 9.09 1.52 3.58
CA TYR A 306 9.32 2.48 4.66
C TYR A 306 10.59 2.15 5.43
N VAL A 307 11.31 3.16 5.88
CA VAL A 307 12.45 3.03 6.80
C VAL A 307 12.00 3.36 8.22
N SER A 308 12.36 2.50 9.17
CA SER A 308 12.09 2.72 10.59
C SER A 308 12.83 3.94 11.15
N SER A 309 12.13 4.80 11.87
CA SER A 309 12.74 5.93 12.60
C SER A 309 13.68 5.48 13.74
N GLN A 310 13.56 4.24 14.19
CA GLN A 310 14.38 3.66 15.26
C GLN A 310 15.46 2.72 14.74
N SER A 311 15.62 2.62 13.41
CA SER A 311 16.70 1.82 12.82
C SER A 311 18.07 2.32 13.29
N ALA A 312 18.86 1.42 13.87
CA ALA A 312 20.26 1.71 14.20
C ALA A 312 21.13 1.84 12.93
N ASN A 313 20.65 1.31 11.80
CA ASN A 313 21.31 1.23 10.51
C ASN A 313 20.59 2.06 9.43
N GLY A 314 19.93 3.18 9.80
CA GLY A 314 19.08 3.97 8.91
C GLY A 314 19.77 4.43 7.61
N LEU A 315 21.07 4.77 7.65
CA LEU A 315 21.83 5.11 6.44
C LEU A 315 21.99 3.89 5.52
N LEU A 316 22.26 2.72 6.10
CA LEU A 316 22.39 1.47 5.35
C LEU A 316 21.04 1.02 4.78
N ALA A 317 19.95 1.24 5.52
CA ALA A 317 18.59 1.00 5.06
C ALA A 317 18.24 1.89 3.87
N ASN A 318 18.58 3.19 3.93
CA ASN A 318 18.39 4.08 2.81
C ASN A 318 19.26 3.68 1.60
N GLU A 319 20.51 3.28 1.80
CA GLU A 319 21.40 2.77 0.74
C GLU A 319 20.81 1.51 0.09
N PHE A 320 20.30 0.56 0.88
CA PHE A 320 19.62 -0.62 0.34
C PHE A 320 18.45 -0.23 -0.57
N LEU A 321 17.60 0.68 -0.14
CA LEU A 321 16.47 1.13 -0.95
C LEU A 321 16.92 1.86 -2.22
N THR A 322 17.86 2.80 -2.11
CA THR A 322 18.22 3.69 -3.23
C THR A 322 19.15 3.03 -4.23
N THR A 323 19.98 2.07 -3.81
CA THR A 323 20.99 1.46 -4.67
C THR A 323 20.59 0.08 -5.18
N TYR A 324 19.80 -0.67 -4.41
CA TYR A 324 19.48 -2.06 -4.74
C TYR A 324 18.00 -2.29 -5.06
N ILE A 325 17.08 -1.55 -4.43
CA ILE A 325 15.64 -1.63 -4.77
C ILE A 325 15.25 -0.65 -5.87
N ALA A 326 15.75 0.60 -5.84
CA ALA A 326 15.48 1.61 -6.87
C ALA A 326 16.35 1.37 -8.13
N THR A 327 16.24 0.19 -8.72
CA THR A 327 16.90 -0.19 -9.97
C THR A 327 15.88 -0.84 -10.90
N GLU A 328 16.10 -0.71 -12.22
CA GLU A 328 15.22 -1.33 -13.20
C GLU A 328 15.09 -2.85 -12.98
N GLU A 329 16.21 -3.54 -12.66
CA GLU A 329 16.25 -4.97 -12.42
C GLU A 329 15.39 -5.37 -11.19
N ALA A 330 15.57 -4.70 -10.04
CA ALA A 330 14.80 -5.01 -8.83
C ALA A 330 13.32 -4.63 -8.97
N GLN A 331 13.01 -3.51 -9.62
CA GLN A 331 11.64 -3.09 -9.88
C GLN A 331 10.91 -4.03 -10.86
N LEU A 332 11.62 -4.55 -11.87
CA LEU A 332 11.09 -5.60 -12.75
C LEU A 332 10.87 -6.91 -11.99
N ALA A 333 11.79 -7.32 -11.12
CA ALA A 333 11.63 -8.51 -10.29
C ALA A 333 10.43 -8.37 -9.32
N LEU A 334 10.18 -7.18 -8.76
CA LEU A 334 8.99 -6.90 -7.95
C LEU A 334 7.71 -7.03 -8.78
N TYR A 335 7.71 -6.53 -10.01
CA TYR A 335 6.59 -6.71 -10.95
C TYR A 335 6.36 -8.18 -11.31
N GLU A 336 7.42 -8.94 -11.61
CA GLU A 336 7.30 -10.36 -11.94
C GLU A 336 6.79 -11.21 -10.77
N ALA A 337 7.16 -10.85 -9.53
CA ALA A 337 6.71 -11.52 -8.33
C ALA A 337 5.25 -11.18 -7.97
N ASP A 338 4.82 -9.94 -8.23
CA ASP A 338 3.49 -9.44 -7.88
C ASP A 338 3.06 -8.40 -8.91
N PRO A 339 2.45 -8.82 -10.05
CA PRO A 339 2.17 -7.98 -11.20
C PRO A 339 1.18 -6.85 -10.89
N ARG A 340 1.74 -5.68 -10.54
CA ARG A 340 1.02 -4.41 -10.32
C ARG A 340 1.54 -3.38 -11.30
N ILE A 341 0.89 -2.24 -11.44
CA ILE A 341 1.38 -1.15 -12.28
C ILE A 341 2.71 -0.66 -11.70
N PRO A 342 3.86 -0.79 -12.39
CA PRO A 342 5.12 -0.37 -11.81
C PRO A 342 5.17 1.14 -11.56
N ALA A 343 5.73 1.54 -10.42
CA ALA A 343 5.99 2.94 -10.11
C ALA A 343 7.28 3.46 -10.77
N TYR A 344 8.16 2.56 -11.18
CA TYR A 344 9.41 2.87 -11.88
C TYR A 344 9.12 3.01 -13.37
N THR A 345 9.29 4.21 -13.92
CA THR A 345 8.81 4.58 -15.27
C THR A 345 9.34 3.65 -16.37
N ALA A 346 10.64 3.30 -16.33
CA ALA A 346 11.21 2.43 -17.36
C ALA A 346 10.60 1.00 -17.35
N VAL A 347 10.21 0.48 -16.18
CA VAL A 347 9.54 -0.83 -16.08
C VAL A 347 8.06 -0.69 -16.48
N ALA A 348 7.39 0.40 -16.13
CA ALA A 348 6.02 0.67 -16.55
C ALA A 348 5.91 0.69 -18.09
N ASP A 349 6.87 1.32 -18.77
CA ASP A 349 6.95 1.34 -20.23
C ASP A 349 7.12 -0.08 -20.84
N GLN A 350 7.94 -0.94 -20.20
CA GLN A 350 8.18 -2.30 -20.69
C GLN A 350 6.94 -3.20 -20.62
N VAL A 351 6.09 -3.01 -19.59
CA VAL A 351 4.94 -3.90 -19.32
C VAL A 351 3.60 -3.33 -19.79
N SER A 352 3.61 -2.15 -20.39
CA SER A 352 2.40 -1.42 -20.81
C SER A 352 1.53 -2.15 -21.82
N ASP A 353 2.12 -3.05 -22.62
CA ASP A 353 1.41 -3.87 -23.62
C ASP A 353 0.75 -5.13 -23.03
N ASP A 354 0.97 -5.45 -21.74
CA ASP A 354 0.28 -6.56 -21.06
C ASP A 354 -1.21 -6.23 -20.90
N PRO A 355 -2.14 -7.04 -21.45
CA PRO A 355 -3.57 -6.74 -21.39
C PRO A 355 -4.13 -6.76 -19.95
N ILE A 356 -3.52 -7.48 -19.02
CA ILE A 356 -3.90 -7.50 -17.61
C ILE A 356 -3.54 -6.16 -16.97
N VAL A 357 -2.28 -5.72 -17.15
CA VAL A 357 -1.80 -4.42 -16.67
C VAL A 357 -2.63 -3.28 -17.28
N ALA A 358 -2.86 -3.31 -18.59
CA ALA A 358 -3.68 -2.33 -19.29
C ALA A 358 -5.11 -2.24 -18.70
N GLY A 359 -5.70 -3.38 -18.31
CA GLY A 359 -7.02 -3.41 -17.66
C GLY A 359 -7.02 -2.74 -16.29
N PHE A 360 -6.00 -2.97 -15.47
CA PHE A 360 -5.85 -2.29 -14.17
C PHE A 360 -5.57 -0.79 -14.35
N ILE A 361 -4.73 -0.41 -15.31
CA ILE A 361 -4.52 1.01 -15.66
C ILE A 361 -5.84 1.67 -16.06
N ALA A 362 -6.66 1.03 -16.89
CA ALA A 362 -7.96 1.56 -17.30
C ALA A 362 -8.92 1.72 -16.11
N SER A 363 -8.88 0.81 -15.13
CA SER A 363 -9.64 0.95 -13.88
C SER A 363 -9.13 2.12 -13.03
N ALA A 364 -7.82 2.26 -12.91
CA ALA A 364 -7.18 3.30 -12.13
C ALA A 364 -7.36 4.71 -12.71
N GLN A 365 -7.48 4.86 -14.04
CA GLN A 365 -7.56 6.17 -14.72
C GLN A 365 -8.71 7.06 -14.25
N GLY A 366 -9.80 6.49 -13.76
CA GLY A 366 -10.90 7.24 -13.15
C GLY A 366 -10.88 7.19 -11.63
N GLY A 367 -9.91 6.50 -11.06
CA GLY A 367 -9.75 6.35 -9.62
C GLY A 367 -9.19 7.60 -8.95
N VAL A 368 -9.28 7.62 -7.64
CA VAL A 368 -8.70 8.67 -6.80
C VAL A 368 -7.66 8.05 -5.87
N PRO A 369 -6.58 8.76 -5.56
CA PRO A 369 -5.65 8.29 -4.54
C PRO A 369 -6.40 7.99 -3.24
N MET A 370 -6.08 6.88 -2.59
CA MET A 370 -6.65 6.58 -1.29
C MET A 370 -6.17 7.65 -0.29
N PRO A 371 -7.06 8.19 0.57
CA PRO A 371 -6.67 9.26 1.49
C PRO A 371 -5.54 8.82 2.43
N SER A 372 -4.42 9.56 2.43
CA SER A 372 -3.30 9.35 3.35
C SER A 372 -3.39 10.21 4.63
N ILE A 373 -4.50 10.94 4.82
CA ILE A 373 -4.75 11.75 6.02
C ILE A 373 -4.97 10.85 7.25
N PRO A 374 -4.56 11.27 8.46
CA PRO A 374 -4.71 10.48 9.69
C PRO A 374 -6.14 10.01 9.97
N GLU A 375 -7.13 10.81 9.58
CA GLU A 375 -8.56 10.55 9.74
C GLU A 375 -9.02 9.27 9.03
N MET A 376 -8.37 8.89 7.92
CA MET A 376 -8.69 7.67 7.19
C MET A 376 -8.57 6.41 8.04
N GLY A 377 -7.65 6.41 9.02
CA GLY A 377 -7.51 5.29 9.96
C GLY A 377 -8.78 4.96 10.74
N SER A 378 -9.58 5.97 11.08
CA SER A 378 -10.84 5.80 11.81
C SER A 378 -12.01 5.40 10.90
N VAL A 379 -11.94 5.71 9.60
CA VAL A 379 -13.03 5.44 8.66
C VAL A 379 -13.30 3.94 8.53
N TRP A 380 -12.25 3.15 8.43
CA TRP A 380 -12.35 1.73 8.14
C TRP A 380 -13.28 0.96 9.09
N ASP A 381 -13.15 1.19 10.40
CA ASP A 381 -13.94 0.47 11.39
C ASP A 381 -15.45 0.79 11.30
N PHE A 382 -15.79 2.07 11.12
CA PHE A 382 -17.17 2.50 11.01
C PHE A 382 -17.82 2.07 9.69
N TRP A 383 -17.12 2.31 8.59
CA TRP A 383 -17.59 2.05 7.24
C TRP A 383 -17.77 0.56 6.98
N ASN A 384 -16.73 -0.24 7.22
CA ASN A 384 -16.75 -1.68 7.03
C ASN A 384 -17.87 -2.36 7.84
N ALA A 385 -18.01 -1.99 9.12
CA ALA A 385 -19.07 -2.55 9.98
C ALA A 385 -20.47 -2.18 9.51
N ALA A 386 -20.67 -0.97 8.97
CA ALA A 386 -21.96 -0.54 8.44
C ALA A 386 -22.32 -1.34 7.17
N GLU A 387 -21.37 -1.50 6.23
CA GLU A 387 -21.58 -2.30 5.03
C GLU A 387 -21.90 -3.76 5.35
N ALA A 388 -21.10 -4.41 6.20
CA ALA A 388 -21.36 -5.78 6.62
C ALA A 388 -22.75 -5.94 7.28
N SER A 389 -23.16 -4.96 8.09
CA SER A 389 -24.48 -4.98 8.73
C SER A 389 -25.60 -4.87 7.69
N ILE A 390 -25.49 -3.98 6.72
CA ILE A 390 -26.46 -3.78 5.64
C ILE A 390 -26.55 -5.04 4.77
N ILE A 391 -25.39 -5.59 4.36
CA ILE A 391 -25.33 -6.84 3.59
C ILE A 391 -25.99 -7.98 4.36
N GLY A 392 -25.80 -8.05 5.69
CA GLY A 392 -26.42 -9.02 6.58
C GLY A 392 -27.92 -8.82 6.81
N GLY A 393 -28.53 -7.74 6.29
CA GLY A 393 -29.98 -7.47 6.33
C GLY A 393 -30.42 -6.42 7.35
N ALA A 394 -29.51 -5.61 7.88
CA ALA A 394 -29.88 -4.42 8.67
C ALA A 394 -30.55 -3.37 7.78
N ASP A 395 -31.34 -2.48 8.38
CA ASP A 395 -31.98 -1.36 7.66
C ASP A 395 -30.91 -0.45 7.05
N PRO A 396 -30.86 -0.28 5.72
CA PRO A 396 -29.77 0.43 5.07
C PRO A 396 -29.70 1.91 5.44
N GLU A 397 -30.82 2.61 5.43
CA GLU A 397 -30.85 4.07 5.68
C GLU A 397 -30.48 4.39 7.14
N ALA A 398 -31.06 3.65 8.08
CA ALA A 398 -30.78 3.85 9.51
C ALA A 398 -29.32 3.51 9.85
N THR A 399 -28.78 2.41 9.29
CA THR A 399 -27.40 1.96 9.54
C THR A 399 -26.40 2.95 8.96
N TRP A 400 -26.60 3.37 7.68
CA TRP A 400 -25.69 4.30 7.02
C TRP A 400 -25.71 5.68 7.67
N SER A 401 -26.88 6.23 7.97
CA SER A 401 -27.01 7.54 8.63
C SER A 401 -26.37 7.54 10.02
N LYS A 402 -26.50 6.42 10.75
CA LYS A 402 -25.83 6.26 12.05
C LYS A 402 -24.32 6.23 11.88
N MET A 403 -23.82 5.46 10.92
CA MET A 403 -22.39 5.36 10.63
C MET A 403 -21.79 6.75 10.33
N ILE A 404 -22.42 7.53 9.44
CA ILE A 404 -21.96 8.90 9.12
C ILE A 404 -21.92 9.78 10.37
N THR A 405 -22.95 9.70 11.21
CA THR A 405 -23.03 10.51 12.44
C THR A 405 -21.92 10.13 13.43
N ASP A 406 -21.71 8.84 13.64
CA ASP A 406 -20.71 8.33 14.59
C ASP A 406 -19.28 8.60 14.10
N LEU A 407 -19.04 8.42 12.80
CA LEU A 407 -17.75 8.70 12.18
C LEU A 407 -17.41 10.19 12.29
N GLN A 408 -18.32 11.09 11.90
CA GLN A 408 -18.07 12.53 11.99
C GLN A 408 -17.81 12.96 13.44
N ALA A 409 -18.56 12.43 14.40
CA ALA A 409 -18.33 12.69 15.83
C ALA A 409 -16.95 12.18 16.32
N SER A 410 -16.46 11.08 15.75
CA SER A 410 -15.12 10.56 16.05
C SER A 410 -14.00 11.41 15.46
N LEU A 411 -14.23 12.06 14.32
CA LEU A 411 -13.26 12.94 13.67
C LEU A 411 -13.20 14.34 14.30
N ASP A 412 -14.31 14.79 14.86
CA ASP A 412 -14.40 16.10 15.52
C ASP A 412 -13.77 16.12 16.94
N GLY A 413 -13.34 14.95 17.47
CA GLY A 413 -12.53 14.80 18.69
C GLY A 413 -13.24 14.66 19.95
#